data_73f75935c88fb868ba80edcde6976c27
#
_entry.id   73f75935c88fb868ba80edcde6976c27
#
_cell.length_a   1.000
_cell.length_b   1.000
_cell.length_c   1.000
_cell.angle_alpha   90.00
_cell.angle_beta   90.00
_cell.angle_gamma   90.00
#
_symmetry.space_group_name_H-M   'P 1'
#
loop_
_entity.id
_entity.type
_entity.pdbx_description
1 polymer ?
#
loop_
_entity_poly.entity_id
_entity_poly.type
_entity_poly.pdbx_seq_one_letter_code
_entity_poly.pdbx_strand_id
1 'polypeptide(L)'
;MENSERDGNTRPEYQIYLLRNLYAGQEATVRTGHGTTDWFQIEKGVHRGCILSPSLFNLYAEYIMQNTGLDEVKTGIKIVGRNINNLRYADDTTLMEGSEEELKSLLMKVKEQSEKAGLKLNIQITKIMASGPITSWQIDGEKKWKQ
;
A
#
# COMPACT_ATOMS: atom_id res chain seq x y z
N MET A 1 6.27 -1.14 -48.97
CA MET A 1 5.82 -0.22 -47.93
C MET A 1 4.89 -1.02 -47.01
N GLU A 2 5.53 -1.67 -46.07
CA GLU A 2 4.84 -2.50 -45.05
C GLU A 2 4.86 -1.70 -43.74
N ASN A 3 3.75 -1.06 -43.41
CA ASN A 3 3.55 -0.47 -42.09
C ASN A 3 3.13 -1.59 -41.14
N SER A 4 4.03 -1.92 -40.28
CA SER A 4 3.90 -2.91 -39.24
C SER A 4 2.75 -2.54 -38.28
N GLU A 5 1.71 -3.35 -38.30
CA GLU A 5 0.73 -3.49 -37.21
C GLU A 5 1.40 -4.04 -35.97
N ARG A 6 2.13 -3.20 -35.23
CA ARG A 6 2.75 -3.56 -33.96
C ARG A 6 2.15 -2.82 -32.77
N ASP A 7 0.92 -2.35 -32.85
CA ASP A 7 0.39 -1.41 -31.85
C ASP A 7 -0.89 -1.80 -31.12
N GLY A 8 -1.37 -3.03 -31.30
CA GLY A 8 -2.58 -3.47 -30.58
C GLY A 8 -2.37 -3.90 -29.12
N ASN A 9 -1.13 -4.21 -28.71
CA ASN A 9 -0.85 -4.93 -27.48
C ASN A 9 -0.22 -4.06 -26.37
N THR A 10 -0.01 -2.77 -26.60
CA THR A 10 0.63 -1.84 -25.65
C THR A 10 -0.31 -0.80 -25.07
N ARG A 11 -1.60 -0.87 -25.38
CA ARG A 11 -2.59 0.07 -24.85
C ARG A 11 -2.85 -0.25 -23.37
N PRO A 12 -2.84 0.75 -22.48
CA PRO A 12 -3.13 0.56 -21.04
C PRO A 12 -4.45 -0.18 -20.80
N GLU A 13 -5.46 0.06 -21.62
CA GLU A 13 -6.77 -0.60 -21.50
C GLU A 13 -6.68 -2.12 -21.73
N TYR A 14 -5.84 -2.57 -22.67
CA TYR A 14 -5.64 -3.99 -22.93
C TYR A 14 -4.92 -4.67 -21.76
N GLN A 15 -3.93 -4.03 -21.18
CA GLN A 15 -3.23 -4.54 -20.01
C GLN A 15 -4.16 -4.64 -18.79
N ILE A 16 -5.00 -3.63 -18.57
CA ILE A 16 -6.04 -3.66 -17.54
C ILE A 16 -7.04 -4.79 -17.77
N TYR A 17 -7.47 -5.00 -19.02
CA TYR A 17 -8.37 -6.09 -19.38
C TYR A 17 -7.75 -7.46 -19.08
N LEU A 18 -6.49 -7.68 -19.44
CA LEU A 18 -5.76 -8.93 -19.14
C LEU A 18 -5.65 -9.16 -17.65
N LEU A 19 -5.28 -8.14 -16.88
CA LEU A 19 -5.18 -8.23 -15.42
C LEU A 19 -6.54 -8.56 -14.78
N ARG A 20 -7.61 -7.90 -15.23
CA ARG A 20 -8.97 -8.22 -14.75
C ARG A 20 -9.34 -9.68 -15.01
N ASN A 21 -9.06 -10.19 -16.21
CA ASN A 21 -9.35 -11.58 -16.54
C ASN A 21 -8.48 -12.55 -15.74
N LEU A 22 -7.22 -12.21 -15.45
CA LEU A 22 -6.32 -13.02 -14.64
C LEU A 22 -6.82 -13.19 -13.21
N TYR A 23 -7.44 -12.15 -12.65
CA TYR A 23 -7.93 -12.14 -11.26
C TYR A 23 -9.44 -12.38 -11.13
N ALA A 24 -10.19 -12.47 -12.24
CA ALA A 24 -11.62 -12.73 -12.20
C ALA A 24 -11.92 -14.20 -11.94
N GLY A 25 -12.84 -14.46 -11.02
CA GLY A 25 -13.35 -15.81 -10.77
C GLY A 25 -12.31 -16.80 -10.23
N GLN A 26 -11.27 -16.32 -9.55
CA GLN A 26 -10.28 -17.20 -8.95
C GLN A 26 -10.87 -17.98 -7.78
N GLU A 27 -10.58 -19.27 -7.74
CA GLU A 27 -10.98 -20.17 -6.67
C GLU A 27 -9.75 -20.78 -6.01
N ALA A 28 -9.86 -21.12 -4.76
CA ALA A 28 -8.82 -21.79 -4.00
C ALA A 28 -9.37 -22.91 -3.15
N THR A 29 -8.50 -23.85 -2.83
CA THR A 29 -8.71 -24.89 -1.82
C THR A 29 -7.48 -24.98 -0.96
N VAL A 30 -7.65 -25.35 0.30
CA VAL A 30 -6.55 -25.45 1.27
C VAL A 30 -6.38 -26.92 1.65
N ARG A 31 -5.15 -27.42 1.50
CA ARG A 31 -4.78 -28.76 1.96
C ARG A 31 -4.32 -28.69 3.42
N THR A 32 -5.02 -29.40 4.28
CA THR A 32 -4.69 -29.51 5.70
C THR A 32 -4.24 -30.94 6.02
N GLY A 33 -3.74 -31.18 7.23
CA GLY A 33 -3.41 -32.52 7.71
C GLY A 33 -4.62 -33.49 7.80
N HIS A 34 -5.84 -32.96 7.76
CA HIS A 34 -7.10 -33.70 7.86
C HIS A 34 -7.84 -33.84 6.52
N GLY A 35 -7.29 -33.33 5.43
CA GLY A 35 -7.90 -33.36 4.09
C GLY A 35 -7.82 -32.02 3.37
N THR A 36 -8.62 -31.88 2.32
CA THR A 36 -8.71 -30.69 1.49
C THR A 36 -10.06 -30.03 1.75
N THR A 37 -10.08 -28.69 1.86
CA THR A 37 -11.33 -27.94 1.98
C THR A 37 -12.12 -27.96 0.69
N ASP A 38 -13.41 -27.61 0.74
CA ASP A 38 -14.16 -27.29 -0.46
C ASP A 38 -13.56 -26.06 -1.17
N TRP A 39 -13.83 -25.94 -2.46
CA TRP A 39 -13.43 -24.78 -3.23
C TRP A 39 -14.16 -23.52 -2.77
N PHE A 40 -13.43 -22.43 -2.61
CA PHE A 40 -13.99 -21.13 -2.25
C PHE A 40 -13.43 -20.04 -3.18
N GLN A 41 -14.25 -19.05 -3.46
CA GLN A 41 -13.86 -17.94 -4.32
C GLN A 41 -12.93 -16.96 -3.59
N ILE A 42 -11.93 -16.47 -4.31
CA ILE A 42 -11.03 -15.41 -3.85
C ILE A 42 -11.62 -14.08 -4.30
N GLU A 43 -12.15 -13.32 -3.36
CA GLU A 43 -12.79 -12.04 -3.67
C GLU A 43 -11.79 -10.88 -3.74
N LYS A 44 -10.70 -10.94 -3.00
CA LYS A 44 -9.73 -9.84 -2.85
C LYS A 44 -8.30 -10.36 -2.66
N GLY A 45 -7.35 -9.54 -3.12
CA GLY A 45 -5.93 -9.77 -2.91
C GLY A 45 -5.18 -10.15 -4.18
N VAL A 46 -3.86 -10.28 -4.02
CA VAL A 46 -2.96 -10.74 -5.09
C VAL A 46 -2.37 -12.09 -4.72
N HIS A 47 -2.17 -12.94 -5.71
CA HIS A 47 -1.67 -14.29 -5.51
C HIS A 47 -0.22 -14.27 -5.02
N ARG A 48 0.07 -14.86 -3.86
CA ARG A 48 1.45 -14.99 -3.35
C ARG A 48 2.28 -15.86 -4.28
N GLY A 49 3.50 -15.41 -4.58
CA GLY A 49 4.41 -16.11 -5.49
C GLY A 49 4.21 -15.80 -6.98
N CYS A 50 3.20 -15.02 -7.35
CA CYS A 50 3.06 -14.51 -8.71
C CYS A 50 4.05 -13.37 -8.96
N ILE A 51 4.74 -13.42 -10.11
CA ILE A 51 5.73 -12.39 -10.50
C ILE A 51 5.13 -10.98 -10.62
N LEU A 52 3.82 -10.86 -10.88
CA LEU A 52 3.11 -9.59 -11.00
C LEU A 52 2.70 -9.00 -9.66
N SER A 53 2.59 -9.81 -8.61
CA SER A 53 2.04 -9.38 -7.32
C SER A 53 2.82 -8.24 -6.65
N PRO A 54 4.16 -8.22 -6.64
CA PRO A 54 4.90 -7.08 -6.10
C PRO A 54 4.63 -5.78 -6.85
N SER A 55 4.57 -5.83 -8.19
CA SER A 55 4.29 -4.65 -9.01
C SER A 55 2.87 -4.13 -8.81
N LEU A 56 1.90 -5.01 -8.73
CA LEU A 56 0.49 -4.64 -8.46
C LEU A 56 0.34 -4.06 -7.06
N PHE A 57 1.02 -4.63 -6.06
CA PHE A 57 1.00 -4.09 -4.71
C PHE A 57 1.63 -2.69 -4.65
N ASN A 58 2.76 -2.47 -5.32
CA ASN A 58 3.40 -1.17 -5.41
C ASN A 58 2.50 -0.11 -6.07
N LEU A 59 1.81 -0.46 -7.17
CA LEU A 59 0.83 0.43 -7.80
C LEU A 59 -0.32 0.78 -6.86
N TYR A 60 -0.77 -0.20 -6.08
CA TYR A 60 -1.84 -0.03 -5.12
C TYR A 60 -1.41 0.88 -3.96
N ALA A 61 -0.21 0.66 -3.42
CA ALA A 61 0.37 1.52 -2.39
C ALA A 61 0.58 2.96 -2.90
N GLU A 62 1.01 3.12 -4.15
CA GLU A 62 1.13 4.43 -4.81
C GLU A 62 -0.22 5.14 -4.91
N TYR A 63 -1.25 4.43 -5.36
CA TYR A 63 -2.62 4.95 -5.42
C TYR A 63 -3.11 5.45 -4.05
N ILE A 64 -2.87 4.68 -2.98
CA ILE A 64 -3.22 5.10 -1.62
C ILE A 64 -2.51 6.40 -1.25
N MET A 65 -1.19 6.48 -1.46
CA MET A 65 -0.40 7.65 -1.10
C MET A 65 -0.81 8.90 -1.89
N GLN A 66 -1.07 8.77 -3.19
CA GLN A 66 -1.58 9.90 -4.00
C GLN A 66 -2.93 10.43 -3.50
N ASN A 67 -3.81 9.54 -3.03
CA ASN A 67 -5.12 9.95 -2.50
C ASN A 67 -5.07 10.54 -1.08
N THR A 68 -3.91 10.54 -0.41
CA THR A 68 -3.75 11.26 0.87
C THR A 68 -3.74 12.77 0.71
N GLY A 69 -3.65 13.28 -0.53
CA GLY A 69 -3.62 14.71 -0.82
C GLY A 69 -2.39 15.42 -0.24
N LEU A 70 -1.31 14.69 -0.03
CA LEU A 70 -0.05 15.24 0.45
C LEU A 70 0.68 15.90 -0.69
N ASP A 71 0.85 17.19 -0.55
CA ASP A 71 1.70 17.99 -1.44
C ASP A 71 3.17 17.63 -1.10
N GLU A 72 3.79 16.75 -1.89
CA GLU A 72 5.18 16.29 -1.69
C GLU A 72 6.19 17.46 -1.62
N VAL A 73 5.80 18.63 -2.13
CA VAL A 73 6.64 19.83 -2.11
C VAL A 73 6.71 20.48 -0.72
N LYS A 74 5.69 20.27 0.11
CA LYS A 74 5.53 21.00 1.40
C LYS A 74 5.63 20.12 2.64
N THR A 75 5.51 18.80 2.48
CA THR A 75 5.45 17.83 3.58
C THR A 75 6.71 16.98 3.63
N GLY A 76 7.06 16.50 4.83
CA GLY A 76 8.20 15.62 5.04
C GLY A 76 9.47 16.31 5.54
N ILE A 77 10.56 15.56 5.59
CA ILE A 77 11.88 16.03 5.98
C ILE A 77 12.73 16.35 4.76
N LYS A 78 13.57 17.37 4.86
CA LYS A 78 14.44 17.78 3.77
C LYS A 78 15.75 17.00 3.77
N ILE A 79 15.95 16.16 2.77
CA ILE A 79 17.18 15.39 2.58
C ILE A 79 17.81 15.78 1.24
N VAL A 80 19.04 16.29 1.27
CA VAL A 80 19.80 16.72 0.08
C VAL A 80 18.96 17.62 -0.86
N GLY A 81 18.21 18.56 -0.27
CA GLY A 81 17.40 19.55 -1.01
C GLY A 81 16.05 19.03 -1.53
N ARG A 82 15.70 17.78 -1.28
CA ARG A 82 14.40 17.18 -1.63
C ARG A 82 13.59 16.92 -0.37
N ASN A 83 12.30 17.17 -0.42
CA ASN A 83 11.40 16.74 0.65
C ASN A 83 11.06 15.27 0.47
N ILE A 84 11.18 14.52 1.54
CA ILE A 84 10.82 13.10 1.60
C ILE A 84 9.85 12.94 2.76
N ASN A 85 8.64 12.50 2.48
CA ASN A 85 7.58 12.27 3.46
C ASN A 85 7.28 10.80 3.68
N ASN A 86 7.69 9.92 2.77
CA ASN A 86 7.55 8.48 2.93
C ASN A 86 8.68 7.71 2.25
N LEU A 87 8.98 6.54 2.80
CA LEU A 87 9.81 5.51 2.18
C LEU A 87 9.06 4.19 2.24
N ARG A 88 9.11 3.42 1.16
CA ARG A 88 8.39 2.15 1.04
C ARG A 88 9.33 1.03 0.64
N TYR A 89 9.14 -0.11 1.30
CA TYR A 89 9.81 -1.35 0.95
C TYR A 89 8.81 -2.50 1.12
N ALA A 90 8.37 -3.08 0.02
CA ALA A 90 7.29 -4.06 -0.02
C ALA A 90 6.03 -3.53 0.71
N ASP A 91 5.60 -4.19 1.78
CA ASP A 91 4.48 -3.81 2.64
C ASP A 91 4.85 -2.87 3.79
N ASP A 92 6.14 -2.65 4.02
CA ASP A 92 6.61 -1.71 5.02
C ASP A 92 6.62 -0.27 4.49
N THR A 93 6.05 0.64 5.27
CA THR A 93 6.05 2.07 4.95
C THR A 93 6.56 2.87 6.13
N THR A 94 7.53 3.74 5.88
CA THR A 94 8.01 4.73 6.84
C THR A 94 7.46 6.10 6.45
N LEU A 95 6.75 6.74 7.35
CA LEU A 95 6.27 8.12 7.19
C LEU A 95 7.22 9.05 7.92
N MET A 96 7.51 10.21 7.35
CA MET A 96 8.46 11.18 7.88
C MET A 96 7.89 12.57 7.83
N GLU A 97 7.93 13.29 8.95
CA GLU A 97 7.48 14.68 9.06
C GLU A 97 8.37 15.48 10.01
N GLY A 98 8.30 16.79 9.88
CA GLY A 98 9.07 17.71 10.71
C GLY A 98 8.49 17.94 12.10
N SER A 99 7.20 17.65 12.32
CA SER A 99 6.52 17.79 13.61
C SER A 99 5.65 16.60 13.95
N GLU A 100 5.33 16.46 15.24
CA GLU A 100 4.47 15.39 15.75
C GLU A 100 3.04 15.53 15.20
N GLU A 101 2.51 16.75 15.12
CA GLU A 101 1.16 17.03 14.64
C GLU A 101 1.00 16.69 13.16
N GLU A 102 2.01 17.05 12.36
CA GLU A 102 2.04 16.74 10.93
C GLU A 102 2.13 15.23 10.71
N LEU A 103 3.01 14.53 11.45
CA LEU A 103 3.13 13.07 11.38
C LEU A 103 1.81 12.37 11.74
N LYS A 104 1.14 12.83 12.78
CA LYS A 104 -0.16 12.31 13.20
C LYS A 104 -1.23 12.53 12.11
N SER A 105 -1.30 13.73 11.57
CA SER A 105 -2.22 14.07 10.47
C SER A 105 -1.96 13.19 9.25
N LEU A 106 -0.70 13.01 8.86
CA LEU A 106 -0.29 12.15 7.76
C LEU A 106 -0.69 10.69 8.00
N LEU A 107 -0.37 10.15 9.17
CA LEU A 107 -0.72 8.77 9.51
C LEU A 107 -2.22 8.51 9.49
N MET A 108 -3.03 9.45 9.99
CA MET A 108 -4.49 9.32 9.97
C MET A 108 -5.04 9.34 8.54
N LYS A 109 -4.51 10.18 7.66
CA LYS A 109 -4.88 10.20 6.24
C LYS A 109 -4.50 8.88 5.53
N VAL A 110 -3.27 8.40 5.74
CA VAL A 110 -2.82 7.11 5.18
C VAL A 110 -3.71 5.98 5.66
N LYS A 111 -4.04 5.96 6.96
CA LYS A 111 -4.95 4.97 7.54
C LYS A 111 -6.32 5.00 6.86
N GLU A 112 -6.94 6.18 6.75
CA GLU A 112 -8.24 6.36 6.13
C GLU A 112 -8.25 5.87 4.67
N GLN A 113 -7.26 6.27 3.88
CA GLN A 113 -7.16 5.86 2.47
C GLN A 113 -6.86 4.36 2.33
N SER A 114 -6.05 3.80 3.22
CA SER A 114 -5.78 2.36 3.25
C SER A 114 -7.05 1.57 3.56
N GLU A 115 -7.85 2.00 4.55
CA GLU A 115 -9.11 1.36 4.91
C GLU A 115 -10.14 1.43 3.77
N LYS A 116 -10.27 2.58 3.09
CA LYS A 116 -11.10 2.72 1.89
C LYS A 116 -10.67 1.76 0.77
N ALA A 117 -9.39 1.54 0.67
CA ALA A 117 -8.81 0.59 -0.28
C ALA A 117 -8.85 -0.87 0.19
N GLY A 118 -9.37 -1.15 1.40
CA GLY A 118 -9.51 -2.50 1.95
C GLY A 118 -8.25 -3.05 2.63
N LEU A 119 -7.24 -2.19 2.88
CA LEU A 119 -6.05 -2.53 3.67
C LEU A 119 -6.18 -1.97 5.09
N LYS A 120 -5.70 -2.73 6.07
CA LYS A 120 -5.65 -2.30 7.47
C LYS A 120 -4.21 -2.11 7.91
N LEU A 121 -3.91 -0.96 8.52
CA LEU A 121 -2.63 -0.74 9.19
C LEU A 121 -2.46 -1.71 10.36
N ASN A 122 -1.31 -2.35 10.43
CA ASN A 122 -0.97 -3.18 11.59
C ASN A 122 -0.39 -2.29 12.70
N ILE A 123 -1.28 -1.76 13.54
CA ILE A 123 -0.91 -0.86 14.64
C ILE A 123 0.03 -1.54 15.63
N GLN A 124 -0.02 -2.87 15.78
CA GLN A 124 0.79 -3.58 16.77
C GLN A 124 2.28 -3.56 16.47
N ILE A 125 2.65 -3.55 15.18
CA ILE A 125 4.05 -3.52 14.74
C ILE A 125 4.51 -2.14 14.30
N THR A 126 3.60 -1.16 14.14
CA THR A 126 3.95 0.22 13.81
C THR A 126 4.71 0.86 14.96
N LYS A 127 5.81 1.54 14.67
CA LYS A 127 6.68 2.21 15.66
C LYS A 127 6.83 3.68 15.28
N ILE A 128 6.99 4.51 16.30
CA ILE A 128 7.32 5.94 16.14
C ILE A 128 8.76 6.16 16.62
N MET A 129 9.51 6.92 15.82
CA MET A 129 10.87 7.35 16.15
C MET A 129 10.93 8.87 16.05
N ALA A 130 11.58 9.52 17.01
CA ALA A 130 11.79 10.97 16.98
C ALA A 130 13.23 11.30 17.44
N SER A 131 13.75 12.42 16.96
CA SER A 131 15.03 12.98 17.36
C SER A 131 14.93 13.88 18.62
N GLY A 132 13.73 14.08 19.16
CA GLY A 132 13.43 14.90 20.34
C GLY A 132 12.34 14.28 21.20
N PRO A 133 11.95 14.97 22.29
CA PRO A 133 10.89 14.48 23.16
C PRO A 133 9.58 14.42 22.39
N ILE A 134 8.90 13.29 22.45
CA ILE A 134 7.55 13.09 21.90
C ILE A 134 6.58 12.88 23.03
N THR A 135 5.39 13.45 22.89
CA THR A 135 4.26 13.13 23.75
C THR A 135 3.68 11.78 23.36
N SER A 136 3.17 11.03 24.33
CA SER A 136 2.47 9.78 24.00
C SER A 136 1.13 10.11 23.36
N TRP A 137 0.84 9.55 22.19
CA TRP A 137 -0.46 9.68 21.55
C TRP A 137 -1.04 8.31 21.20
N GLN A 138 -2.35 8.30 21.02
CA GLN A 138 -3.13 7.09 20.76
C GLN A 138 -3.57 7.06 19.32
N ILE A 139 -3.50 5.87 18.71
CA ILE A 139 -4.17 5.58 17.46
C ILE A 139 -5.32 4.63 17.82
N ASP A 140 -6.55 4.99 17.44
CA ASP A 140 -7.80 4.25 17.71
C ASP A 140 -8.16 4.06 19.20
N GLY A 141 -7.66 4.92 20.09
CA GLY A 141 -7.98 4.82 21.52
C GLY A 141 -7.34 3.66 22.29
N GLU A 142 -6.68 2.72 21.61
CA GLU A 142 -6.23 1.47 22.23
C GLU A 142 -4.74 1.40 22.53
N LYS A 143 -3.87 2.20 21.94
CA LYS A 143 -2.42 2.10 22.20
C LYS A 143 -1.72 3.43 22.37
N LYS A 144 -1.02 3.56 23.47
CA LYS A 144 -0.02 4.61 23.73
C LYS A 144 1.30 4.19 23.10
N TRP A 145 1.81 4.99 22.20
CA TRP A 145 3.16 4.84 21.68
C TRP A 145 4.13 5.48 22.67
N LYS A 146 5.10 4.72 23.12
CA LYS A 146 6.26 5.21 23.86
C LYS A 146 7.51 4.94 23.04
N GLN A 147 8.43 5.90 23.09
CA GLN A 147 9.82 5.73 22.68
C GLN A 147 10.47 4.50 23.29
#